data_0c1a20ab91090dd974220e867f874c09
#
_entry.id   0c1a20ab91090dd974220e867f874c09
#
_cell.length_a   1.000
_cell.length_b   1.000
_cell.length_c   1.000
_cell.angle_alpha   90.00
_cell.angle_beta   90.00
_cell.angle_gamma   90.00
#
_symmetry.space_group_name_H-M   'P 1'
#
loop_
_entity.id
_entity.type
_entity.pdbx_description
1 polymer ?
#
loop_
_entity_poly.entity_id
_entity_poly.type
_entity_poly.pdbx_seq_one_letter_code
_entity_poly.pdbx_strand_id
1 'polypeptide(L)'
;MHEVILSVGIDIGTSTTQLIFSRLTIENRASSYTVPQICIVDKEVIYRSKIYFTPLRSATEIDADAVKKIVRDEYAAAGMTPKDLQTGAVIITGETARKQNANDVLEALSDMAGDFVVATAGPDLESVLSARGAGADVLSKEDRTCIANLDIGGGTSNIALYQKGTLRGVSCLDIGGRLIKVSCLLYTSPSPRDRTRSRMPSSA
;
A
#
# COMPACT_ATOMS: atom_id res chain seq x y z
N MET A 1 -16.81 -4.56 25.23
CA MET A 1 -17.74 -3.67 24.49
C MET A 1 -17.17 -3.56 23.08
N HIS A 2 -17.92 -4.01 22.08
CA HIS A 2 -17.51 -3.88 20.68
C HIS A 2 -17.99 -2.54 20.13
N GLU A 3 -17.13 -1.86 19.44
CA GLU A 3 -17.43 -0.63 18.73
C GLU A 3 -17.16 -0.85 17.24
N VAL A 4 -18.03 -0.33 16.40
CA VAL A 4 -17.88 -0.43 14.94
C VAL A 4 -17.52 0.93 14.39
N ILE A 5 -16.40 1.01 13.69
CA ILE A 5 -15.91 2.23 13.05
C ILE A 5 -15.74 2.02 11.54
N LEU A 6 -15.98 3.09 10.79
CA LEU A 6 -15.71 3.12 9.36
C LEU A 6 -14.33 3.72 9.09
N SER A 7 -13.62 3.11 8.19
CA SER A 7 -12.28 3.55 7.79
C SER A 7 -12.12 3.60 6.28
N VAL A 8 -11.20 4.42 5.80
CA VAL A 8 -10.73 4.40 4.43
C VAL A 8 -9.22 4.20 4.37
N GLY A 9 -8.77 3.40 3.43
CA GLY A 9 -7.38 3.29 3.02
C GLY A 9 -7.21 3.84 1.61
N ILE A 10 -6.29 4.78 1.43
CA ILE A 10 -5.93 5.35 0.14
C ILE A 10 -4.48 4.99 -0.13
N ASP A 11 -4.24 4.20 -1.15
CA ASP A 11 -2.89 3.84 -1.61
C ASP A 11 -2.58 4.56 -2.92
N ILE A 12 -1.49 5.33 -2.92
CA ILE A 12 -0.97 6.05 -4.08
C ILE A 12 0.37 5.43 -4.44
N GLY A 13 0.31 4.35 -5.22
CA GLY A 13 1.49 3.62 -5.66
C GLY A 13 2.17 4.24 -6.88
N THR A 14 3.30 3.67 -7.28
CA THR A 14 4.09 4.10 -8.45
C THR A 14 3.29 4.12 -9.74
N SER A 15 2.44 3.14 -9.94
CA SER A 15 1.66 2.97 -11.18
C SER A 15 0.17 3.13 -10.97
N THR A 16 -0.34 2.83 -9.79
CA THR A 16 -1.77 2.74 -9.53
C THR A 16 -2.17 3.38 -8.22
N THR A 17 -3.37 3.96 -8.23
CA THR A 17 -4.05 4.52 -7.05
C THR A 17 -5.32 3.74 -6.81
N GLN A 18 -5.57 3.36 -5.56
CA GLN A 18 -6.76 2.63 -5.15
C GLN A 18 -7.26 3.10 -3.78
N LEU A 19 -8.60 3.04 -3.59
CA LEU A 19 -9.25 3.31 -2.31
C LEU A 19 -10.02 2.07 -1.85
N ILE A 20 -10.03 1.88 -0.53
CA ILE A 20 -10.81 0.81 0.11
C ILE A 20 -11.52 1.40 1.32
N PHE A 21 -12.84 1.19 1.40
CA PHE A 21 -13.61 1.50 2.60
C PHE A 21 -13.84 0.20 3.37
N SER A 22 -13.63 0.25 4.67
CA SER A 22 -13.74 -0.91 5.55
C SER A 22 -14.55 -0.57 6.79
N ARG A 23 -15.28 -1.57 7.27
CA ARG A 23 -15.88 -1.60 8.60
C ARG A 23 -14.94 -2.35 9.52
N LEU A 24 -14.50 -1.71 10.59
CA LEU A 24 -13.63 -2.30 11.59
C LEU A 24 -14.42 -2.47 12.88
N THR A 25 -14.41 -3.67 13.45
CA THR A 25 -14.92 -3.91 14.79
C THR A 25 -13.73 -3.87 15.75
N ILE A 26 -13.79 -2.96 16.72
CA ILE A 26 -12.75 -2.78 17.72
C ILE A 26 -13.24 -3.20 19.09
N GLU A 27 -12.34 -3.73 19.89
CA GLU A 27 -12.58 -4.15 21.26
C GLU A 27 -11.45 -3.70 22.18
N ASN A 28 -11.82 -3.20 23.34
CA ASN A 28 -10.84 -2.98 24.40
C ASN A 28 -10.65 -4.30 25.20
N ARG A 29 -9.47 -4.88 25.09
CA ARG A 29 -9.08 -6.12 25.79
C ARG A 29 -8.42 -5.90 27.14
N ALA A 30 -8.28 -4.63 27.55
CA ALA A 30 -7.72 -4.31 28.85
C ALA A 30 -8.74 -4.54 29.96
N SER A 31 -8.25 -4.93 31.14
CA SER A 31 -9.05 -4.92 32.37
C SER A 31 -9.32 -3.47 32.82
N SER A 32 -10.33 -3.28 33.65
CA SER A 32 -10.73 -1.94 34.16
C SER A 32 -9.62 -1.19 34.92
N TYR A 33 -8.51 -1.87 35.24
CA TYR A 33 -7.40 -1.32 36.03
C TYR A 33 -6.11 -1.13 35.21
N THR A 34 -6.14 -1.40 33.89
CA THR A 34 -4.96 -1.29 33.03
C THR A 34 -5.21 -0.28 31.91
N VAL A 35 -4.11 0.17 31.28
CA VAL A 35 -4.20 1.04 30.10
C VAL A 35 -5.04 0.38 29.01
N PRO A 36 -6.00 1.09 28.39
CA PRO A 36 -6.83 0.54 27.33
C PRO A 36 -6.00 -0.09 26.22
N GLN A 37 -6.35 -1.32 25.84
CA GLN A 37 -5.75 -2.06 24.75
C GLN A 37 -6.80 -2.25 23.65
N ILE A 38 -6.84 -1.31 22.70
CA ILE A 38 -7.77 -1.36 21.58
C ILE A 38 -7.21 -2.32 20.52
N CYS A 39 -8.00 -3.33 20.17
CA CYS A 39 -7.66 -4.30 19.14
C CYS A 39 -8.75 -4.33 18.07
N ILE A 40 -8.35 -4.45 16.81
CA ILE A 40 -9.28 -4.77 15.72
C ILE A 40 -9.57 -6.27 15.81
N VAL A 41 -10.83 -6.62 16.03
CA VAL A 41 -11.28 -8.03 16.18
C VAL A 41 -11.96 -8.54 14.92
N ASP A 42 -12.47 -7.65 14.08
CA ASP A 42 -13.04 -7.99 12.78
C ASP A 42 -12.81 -6.87 11.77
N LYS A 43 -12.69 -7.25 10.50
CA LYS A 43 -12.43 -6.35 9.39
C LYS A 43 -13.22 -6.79 8.16
N GLU A 44 -14.16 -5.96 7.73
CA GLU A 44 -14.96 -6.17 6.54
C GLU A 44 -14.67 -5.08 5.50
N VAL A 45 -14.33 -5.45 4.28
CA VAL A 45 -14.24 -4.50 3.16
C VAL A 45 -15.64 -4.26 2.59
N ILE A 46 -16.16 -3.04 2.76
CA ILE A 46 -17.51 -2.65 2.32
C ILE A 46 -17.54 -2.04 0.92
N TYR A 47 -16.42 -1.46 0.49
CA TYR A 47 -16.28 -0.92 -0.86
C TYR A 47 -14.81 -0.97 -1.30
N ARG A 48 -14.61 -1.25 -2.57
CA ARG A 48 -13.30 -1.20 -3.22
C ARG A 48 -13.42 -0.40 -4.52
N SER A 49 -12.61 0.64 -4.66
CA SER A 49 -12.57 1.47 -5.85
C SER A 49 -12.09 0.70 -7.08
N LYS A 50 -12.27 1.28 -8.24
CA LYS A 50 -11.52 0.90 -9.43
C LYS A 50 -10.02 1.11 -9.18
N ILE A 51 -9.19 0.43 -9.96
CA ILE A 51 -7.76 0.69 -10.01
C ILE A 51 -7.52 1.80 -11.02
N TYR A 52 -7.05 2.94 -10.55
CA TYR A 52 -6.68 4.07 -11.39
C TYR A 52 -5.18 4.06 -11.67
N PHE A 53 -4.76 4.55 -12.81
CA PHE A 53 -3.36 4.93 -12.97
C PHE A 53 -3.09 6.15 -12.09
N THR A 54 -1.96 6.13 -11.36
CA THR A 54 -1.54 7.27 -10.55
C THR A 54 -1.32 8.49 -11.45
N PRO A 55 -2.10 9.57 -11.29
CA PRO A 55 -1.95 10.75 -12.12
C PRO A 55 -0.63 11.45 -11.84
N LEU A 56 0.12 11.72 -12.88
CA LEU A 56 1.39 12.43 -12.80
C LEU A 56 1.32 13.69 -13.66
N ARG A 57 1.80 14.82 -13.13
CA ARG A 57 1.99 16.08 -13.88
C ARG A 57 3.29 16.04 -14.68
N SER A 58 4.31 15.39 -14.13
CA SER A 58 5.61 15.15 -14.76
C SER A 58 6.24 13.83 -14.23
N ALA A 59 7.41 13.51 -14.73
CA ALA A 59 8.18 12.36 -14.21
C ALA A 59 8.50 12.47 -12.70
N THR A 60 8.55 13.71 -12.16
CA THR A 60 8.93 14.00 -10.76
C THR A 60 7.80 14.56 -9.90
N GLU A 61 6.58 14.73 -10.44
CA GLU A 61 5.47 15.33 -9.71
C GLU A 61 4.17 14.54 -9.88
N ILE A 62 3.45 14.37 -8.79
CA ILE A 62 2.09 13.82 -8.76
C ILE A 62 1.11 14.95 -9.12
N ASP A 63 0.08 14.63 -9.88
CA ASP A 63 -1.04 15.54 -10.11
C ASP A 63 -2.02 15.47 -8.93
N ALA A 64 -1.81 16.33 -7.93
CA ALA A 64 -2.60 16.37 -6.71
C ALA A 64 -4.09 16.63 -6.98
N ASP A 65 -4.41 17.47 -7.96
CA ASP A 65 -5.79 17.84 -8.28
C ASP A 65 -6.53 16.64 -8.90
N ALA A 66 -5.84 15.91 -9.79
CA ALA A 66 -6.39 14.70 -10.38
C ALA A 66 -6.57 13.58 -9.34
N VAL A 67 -5.62 13.42 -8.40
CA VAL A 67 -5.76 12.48 -7.27
C VAL A 67 -6.94 12.86 -6.39
N LYS A 68 -7.06 14.14 -6.01
CA LYS A 68 -8.21 14.65 -5.23
C LYS A 68 -9.55 14.39 -5.93
N LYS A 69 -9.57 14.53 -7.24
CA LYS A 69 -10.78 14.25 -8.02
C LYS A 69 -11.14 12.77 -7.95
N ILE A 70 -10.17 11.87 -8.14
CA ILE A 70 -10.39 10.42 -8.02
C ILE A 70 -10.97 10.10 -6.64
N VAL A 71 -10.35 10.61 -5.57
CA VAL A 71 -10.81 10.38 -4.20
C VAL A 71 -12.26 10.84 -4.02
N ARG A 72 -12.59 12.04 -4.47
CA ARG A 72 -13.95 12.60 -4.40
C ARG A 72 -14.97 11.76 -5.15
N ASP A 73 -14.63 11.36 -6.38
CA ASP A 73 -15.51 10.56 -7.22
C ASP A 73 -15.80 9.19 -6.59
N GLU A 74 -14.78 8.58 -5.96
CA GLU A 74 -14.91 7.29 -5.27
C GLU A 74 -15.69 7.39 -3.95
N TYR A 75 -15.56 8.50 -3.20
CA TYR A 75 -16.42 8.76 -2.05
C TYR A 75 -17.90 8.83 -2.46
N ALA A 76 -18.18 9.56 -3.54
CA ALA A 76 -19.53 9.66 -4.07
C ALA A 76 -20.05 8.30 -4.57
N ALA A 77 -19.22 7.52 -5.26
CA ALA A 77 -19.57 6.19 -5.74
C ALA A 77 -19.85 5.19 -4.59
N ALA A 78 -19.11 5.32 -3.48
CA ALA A 78 -19.32 4.53 -2.27
C ALA A 78 -20.55 5.00 -1.46
N GLY A 79 -21.13 6.15 -1.79
CA GLY A 79 -22.21 6.78 -1.01
C GLY A 79 -21.76 7.27 0.36
N MET A 80 -20.48 7.63 0.50
CA MET A 80 -19.86 8.04 1.74
C MET A 80 -19.38 9.49 1.68
N THR A 81 -19.27 10.09 2.85
CA THR A 81 -18.67 11.41 3.04
C THR A 81 -17.51 11.31 4.02
N PRO A 82 -16.56 12.26 4.03
CA PRO A 82 -15.49 12.29 5.04
C PRO A 82 -15.99 12.28 6.49
N LYS A 83 -17.21 12.80 6.73
CA LYS A 83 -17.81 12.85 8.07
C LYS A 83 -18.31 11.49 8.58
N ASP A 84 -18.52 10.54 7.69
CA ASP A 84 -18.97 9.19 8.05
C ASP A 84 -17.81 8.32 8.56
N LEU A 85 -16.57 8.77 8.34
CA LEU A 85 -15.38 8.02 8.68
C LEU A 85 -14.81 8.47 10.03
N GLN A 86 -14.46 7.49 10.88
CA GLN A 86 -13.83 7.71 12.16
C GLN A 86 -12.30 7.60 12.08
N THR A 87 -11.79 6.89 11.08
CA THR A 87 -10.34 6.72 10.90
C THR A 87 -9.99 6.43 9.45
N GLY A 88 -8.72 6.51 9.12
CA GLY A 88 -8.22 6.13 7.81
C GLY A 88 -6.71 6.24 7.69
N ALA A 89 -6.20 5.87 6.53
CA ALA A 89 -4.81 6.03 6.18
C ALA A 89 -4.65 6.44 4.72
N VAL A 90 -3.77 7.41 4.48
CA VAL A 90 -3.27 7.73 3.14
C VAL A 90 -1.81 7.33 3.10
N ILE A 91 -1.46 6.46 2.18
CA ILE A 91 -0.09 5.96 2.03
C ILE A 91 0.36 6.26 0.61
N ILE A 92 1.54 6.87 0.48
CA ILE A 92 2.24 6.98 -0.80
C ILE A 92 3.39 5.96 -0.78
N THR A 93 3.42 5.09 -1.79
CA THR A 93 4.33 3.95 -1.83
C THR A 93 5.23 3.97 -3.06
N GLY A 94 6.30 3.17 -3.03
CA GLY A 94 7.23 2.97 -4.12
C GLY A 94 7.97 4.24 -4.55
N GLU A 95 8.25 4.37 -5.85
CA GLU A 95 8.92 5.55 -6.41
C GLU A 95 8.09 6.85 -6.28
N THR A 96 6.76 6.72 -6.16
CA THR A 96 5.88 7.87 -5.97
C THR A 96 6.15 8.57 -4.63
N ALA A 97 6.55 7.84 -3.60
CA ALA A 97 6.96 8.42 -2.32
C ALA A 97 8.22 9.30 -2.40
N ARG A 98 9.02 9.14 -3.44
CA ARG A 98 10.23 9.96 -3.71
C ARG A 98 9.96 11.20 -4.57
N LYS A 99 8.71 11.40 -5.01
CA LYS A 99 8.31 12.56 -5.81
C LYS A 99 8.46 13.85 -5.00
N GLN A 100 8.79 14.95 -5.69
CA GLN A 100 9.06 16.25 -5.06
C GLN A 100 7.89 16.79 -4.25
N ASN A 101 6.66 16.53 -4.72
CA ASN A 101 5.43 17.01 -4.09
C ASN A 101 4.62 15.92 -3.36
N ALA A 102 5.23 14.79 -3.01
CA ALA A 102 4.52 13.71 -2.32
C ALA A 102 3.87 14.18 -1.01
N ASN A 103 4.59 14.98 -0.21
CA ASN A 103 4.07 15.53 1.04
C ASN A 103 2.93 16.52 0.81
N ASP A 104 3.00 17.35 -0.24
CA ASP A 104 1.94 18.30 -0.57
C ASP A 104 0.65 17.57 -0.96
N VAL A 105 0.78 16.43 -1.67
CA VAL A 105 -0.36 15.57 -2.01
C VAL A 105 -0.97 14.95 -0.77
N LEU A 106 -0.15 14.47 0.17
CA LEU A 106 -0.62 13.93 1.43
C LEU A 106 -1.37 14.99 2.25
N GLU A 107 -0.79 16.17 2.41
CA GLU A 107 -1.41 17.29 3.11
C GLU A 107 -2.73 17.68 2.45
N ALA A 108 -2.73 17.75 1.13
CA ALA A 108 -3.93 18.07 0.36
C ALA A 108 -5.06 17.02 0.48
N LEU A 109 -4.74 15.77 0.78
CA LEU A 109 -5.71 14.70 1.00
C LEU A 109 -6.13 14.58 2.47
N SER A 110 -5.31 15.05 3.41
CA SER A 110 -5.64 15.03 4.84
C SER A 110 -6.93 15.80 5.15
N ASP A 111 -7.17 16.91 4.44
CA ASP A 111 -8.39 17.70 4.58
C ASP A 111 -9.67 16.93 4.18
N MET A 112 -9.52 15.87 3.38
CA MET A 112 -10.66 15.09 2.89
C MET A 112 -10.99 13.89 3.77
N ALA A 113 -10.20 13.65 4.77
CA ALA A 113 -10.12 12.33 5.35
C ALA A 113 -10.30 12.27 6.89
N GLY A 114 -10.53 13.39 7.58
CA GLY A 114 -10.69 13.42 9.04
C GLY A 114 -9.39 13.07 9.78
N ASP A 115 -9.48 12.39 10.93
CA ASP A 115 -8.31 11.98 11.72
C ASP A 115 -7.55 10.83 11.06
N PHE A 116 -6.73 11.15 10.07
CA PHE A 116 -6.00 10.17 9.27
C PHE A 116 -4.56 10.00 9.70
N VAL A 117 -4.08 8.77 9.55
CA VAL A 117 -2.66 8.50 9.50
C VAL A 117 -2.17 8.77 8.07
N VAL A 118 -1.30 9.75 7.94
CA VAL A 118 -0.67 10.11 6.68
C VAL A 118 0.77 9.62 6.73
N ALA A 119 1.17 8.77 5.80
CA ALA A 119 2.52 8.21 5.78
C ALA A 119 3.07 8.07 4.36
N THR A 120 4.35 8.39 4.23
CA THR A 120 5.16 7.88 3.11
C THR A 120 5.77 6.57 3.58
N ALA A 121 5.40 5.47 2.97
CA ALA A 121 6.03 4.20 3.26
C ALA A 121 7.29 4.07 2.40
N GLY A 122 8.45 4.09 3.05
CA GLY A 122 9.68 3.62 2.42
C GLY A 122 9.56 2.11 2.12
N PRO A 123 10.42 1.56 1.23
CA PRO A 123 10.31 0.18 0.77
C PRO A 123 10.34 -0.85 1.91
N ASP A 124 11.10 -0.59 2.97
CA ASP A 124 11.16 -1.48 4.12
C ASP A 124 9.83 -1.54 4.89
N LEU A 125 9.22 -0.37 5.13
CA LEU A 125 7.93 -0.30 5.80
C LEU A 125 6.82 -0.90 4.93
N GLU A 126 6.84 -0.63 3.63
CA GLU A 126 5.91 -1.21 2.66
C GLU A 126 5.97 -2.74 2.68
N SER A 127 7.18 -3.31 2.66
CA SER A 127 7.40 -4.76 2.77
C SER A 127 6.79 -5.35 4.04
N VAL A 128 6.96 -4.69 5.18
CA VAL A 128 6.43 -5.14 6.48
C VAL A 128 4.91 -5.04 6.52
N LEU A 129 4.35 -3.93 6.05
CA LEU A 129 2.89 -3.71 6.07
C LEU A 129 2.17 -4.70 5.15
N SER A 130 2.69 -4.91 3.95
CA SER A 130 2.17 -5.88 2.99
C SER A 130 2.19 -7.30 3.57
N ALA A 131 3.31 -7.71 4.16
CA ALA A 131 3.45 -9.04 4.75
C ALA A 131 2.52 -9.26 5.95
N ARG A 132 2.35 -8.27 6.81
CA ARG A 132 1.39 -8.33 7.92
C ARG A 132 -0.05 -8.35 7.42
N GLY A 133 -0.35 -7.56 6.39
CA GLY A 133 -1.66 -7.55 5.74
C GLY A 133 -2.03 -8.90 5.15
N ALA A 134 -1.04 -9.63 4.62
CA ALA A 134 -1.18 -11.00 4.11
C ALA A 134 -1.16 -12.09 5.21
N GLY A 135 -0.89 -11.72 6.47
CA GLY A 135 -0.83 -12.66 7.60
C GLY A 135 0.45 -13.51 7.67
N ALA A 136 1.52 -13.10 6.98
CA ALA A 136 2.76 -13.88 6.92
C ALA A 136 3.44 -14.07 8.28
N ASP A 137 3.31 -13.09 9.18
CA ASP A 137 3.81 -13.16 10.55
C ASP A 137 3.06 -14.21 11.38
N VAL A 138 1.72 -14.25 11.28
CA VAL A 138 0.85 -15.21 11.97
C VAL A 138 1.12 -16.61 11.44
N LEU A 139 1.05 -16.82 10.13
CA LEU A 139 1.29 -18.10 9.49
C LEU A 139 2.67 -18.68 9.85
N SER A 140 3.72 -17.85 9.83
CA SER A 140 5.08 -18.31 10.17
C SER A 140 5.23 -18.72 11.64
N LYS A 141 4.37 -18.19 12.53
CA LYS A 141 4.33 -18.56 13.94
C LYS A 141 3.59 -19.87 14.17
N GLU A 142 2.45 -20.03 13.52
CA GLU A 142 1.61 -21.23 13.64
C GLU A 142 2.31 -22.46 13.05
N ASP A 143 2.79 -22.34 11.82
CA ASP A 143 3.45 -23.46 11.12
C ASP A 143 4.91 -23.65 11.55
N ARG A 144 5.47 -22.74 12.37
CA ARG A 144 6.89 -22.72 12.78
C ARG A 144 7.87 -22.74 11.61
N THR A 145 7.43 -22.26 10.46
CA THR A 145 8.17 -22.24 9.20
C THR A 145 8.76 -20.86 8.90
N CYS A 146 9.48 -20.79 7.80
CA CYS A 146 9.96 -19.53 7.23
C CYS A 146 9.03 -19.16 6.09
N ILE A 147 8.41 -17.98 6.16
CA ILE A 147 7.48 -17.49 5.15
C ILE A 147 8.04 -16.22 4.53
N ALA A 148 8.13 -16.18 3.22
CA ALA A 148 8.44 -15.00 2.44
C ALA A 148 7.15 -14.45 1.82
N ASN A 149 6.86 -13.18 2.10
CA ASN A 149 5.83 -12.42 1.39
C ASN A 149 6.49 -11.68 0.24
N LEU A 150 5.93 -11.83 -0.96
CA LEU A 150 6.35 -11.10 -2.16
C LEU A 150 5.18 -10.23 -2.62
N ASP A 151 5.34 -8.93 -2.47
CA ASP A 151 4.41 -7.94 -2.94
C ASP A 151 4.93 -7.33 -4.24
N ILE A 152 4.34 -7.72 -5.36
CA ILE A 152 4.78 -7.33 -6.70
C ILE A 152 3.86 -6.21 -7.19
N GLY A 153 4.30 -4.97 -6.94
CA GLY A 153 3.65 -3.76 -7.41
C GLY A 153 3.86 -3.48 -8.89
N GLY A 154 3.46 -2.30 -9.33
CA GLY A 154 3.64 -1.86 -10.72
C GLY A 154 5.09 -1.57 -11.07
N GLY A 155 5.86 -0.99 -10.15
CA GLY A 155 7.24 -0.56 -10.36
C GLY A 155 8.28 -1.25 -9.49
N THR A 156 7.87 -1.77 -8.34
CA THR A 156 8.74 -2.39 -7.34
C THR A 156 8.20 -3.74 -6.90
N SER A 157 9.06 -4.57 -6.36
CA SER A 157 8.71 -5.82 -5.68
C SER A 157 9.28 -5.77 -4.27
N ASN A 158 8.41 -5.78 -3.27
CA ASN A 158 8.73 -5.71 -1.86
C ASN A 158 8.70 -7.10 -1.25
N ILE A 159 9.74 -7.45 -0.50
CA ILE A 159 9.92 -8.78 0.06
C ILE A 159 10.10 -8.64 1.57
N ALA A 160 9.34 -9.41 2.34
CA ALA A 160 9.54 -9.55 3.78
C ALA A 160 9.60 -11.02 4.17
N LEU A 161 10.58 -11.37 5.00
CA LEU A 161 10.82 -12.73 5.48
C LEU A 161 10.46 -12.82 6.95
N TYR A 162 9.54 -13.72 7.28
CA TYR A 162 9.14 -14.03 8.65
C TYR A 162 9.52 -15.46 9.03
N GLN A 163 10.00 -15.64 10.24
CA GLN A 163 10.28 -16.94 10.84
C GLN A 163 9.78 -16.98 12.28
N LYS A 164 8.92 -17.92 12.59
CA LYS A 164 8.31 -18.08 13.92
C LYS A 164 7.66 -16.79 14.44
N GLY A 165 6.97 -16.06 13.57
CA GLY A 165 6.33 -14.79 13.89
C GLY A 165 7.27 -13.58 13.96
N THR A 166 8.58 -13.77 13.77
CA THR A 166 9.57 -12.70 13.86
C THR A 166 10.06 -12.31 12.46
N LEU A 167 10.08 -11.00 12.19
CA LEU A 167 10.69 -10.46 10.97
C LEU A 167 12.19 -10.74 10.96
N ARG A 168 12.69 -11.33 9.89
CA ARG A 168 14.09 -11.68 9.68
C ARG A 168 14.82 -10.76 8.72
N GLY A 169 14.10 -10.23 7.76
CA GLY A 169 14.66 -9.31 6.80
C GLY A 169 13.60 -8.78 5.85
N VAL A 170 13.94 -7.67 5.21
CA VAL A 170 13.19 -7.04 4.14
C VAL A 170 14.12 -6.75 2.97
N SER A 171 13.55 -6.68 1.78
CA SER A 171 14.26 -6.30 0.57
C SER A 171 13.28 -5.66 -0.41
N CYS A 172 13.79 -4.77 -1.24
CA CYS A 172 13.01 -4.18 -2.32
C CYS A 172 13.80 -4.26 -3.61
N LEU A 173 13.13 -4.69 -4.67
CA LEU A 173 13.67 -4.75 -6.02
C LEU A 173 12.97 -3.71 -6.89
N ASP A 174 13.72 -2.94 -7.67
CA ASP A 174 13.19 -2.00 -8.67
C ASP A 174 12.68 -2.75 -9.92
N ILE A 175 11.89 -3.79 -9.68
CA ILE A 175 11.28 -4.64 -10.69
C ILE A 175 9.81 -4.80 -10.33
N GLY A 176 8.91 -4.36 -11.21
CA GLY A 176 7.48 -4.47 -11.03
C GLY A 176 6.78 -5.08 -12.23
N GLY A 177 5.52 -5.43 -12.05
CA GLY A 177 4.71 -6.09 -13.07
C GLY A 177 4.38 -5.23 -14.29
N ARG A 178 4.55 -3.89 -14.21
CA ARG A 178 4.15 -2.93 -15.24
C ARG A 178 5.24 -1.94 -15.62
N LEU A 179 6.43 -2.05 -15.04
CA LEU A 179 7.52 -1.12 -15.30
C LEU A 179 8.41 -1.62 -16.43
N ILE A 180 8.53 -0.81 -17.49
CA ILE A 180 9.55 -0.93 -18.52
C ILE A 180 10.44 0.32 -18.40
N LYS A 181 11.67 0.12 -17.88
CA LYS A 181 12.66 1.20 -17.83
C LYS A 181 13.37 1.30 -19.17
N VAL A 182 13.28 2.48 -19.81
CA VAL A 182 14.01 2.79 -21.03
C VAL A 182 15.15 3.73 -20.66
N SER A 183 16.37 3.22 -20.65
CA SER A 183 17.56 4.00 -20.29
C SER A 183 18.18 4.75 -21.48
N CYS A 184 17.88 4.31 -22.68
CA CYS A 184 18.27 4.94 -23.96
C CYS A 184 17.30 4.47 -25.03
N LEU A 185 17.21 5.18 -26.15
CA LEU A 185 16.37 4.80 -27.30
C LEU A 185 16.66 3.39 -27.84
N LEU A 186 17.76 2.75 -27.41
CA LEU A 186 18.23 1.45 -27.89
C LEU A 186 18.20 0.35 -26.79
N TYR A 187 17.91 0.67 -25.53
CA TYR A 187 17.96 -0.30 -24.43
C TYR A 187 16.69 -0.23 -23.59
N THR A 188 15.97 -1.35 -23.54
CA THR A 188 14.91 -1.59 -22.57
C THR A 188 15.43 -2.53 -21.49
N SER A 189 15.17 -2.21 -20.22
CA SER A 189 15.42 -3.16 -19.14
C SER A 189 14.45 -4.33 -19.29
N PRO A 190 14.90 -5.59 -19.33
CA PRO A 190 14.00 -6.72 -19.49
C PRO A 190 13.02 -6.79 -18.31
N SER A 191 11.74 -6.87 -18.63
CA SER A 191 10.71 -7.21 -17.66
C SER A 191 10.79 -8.70 -17.32
N PRO A 192 10.42 -9.14 -16.12
CA PRO A 192 10.27 -10.57 -15.83
C PRO A 192 9.35 -11.33 -16.79
N ARG A 193 8.49 -10.60 -17.50
CA ARG A 193 7.63 -11.16 -18.57
C ARG A 193 8.36 -11.36 -19.91
N ASP A 194 9.51 -10.73 -20.08
CA ASP A 194 10.32 -10.84 -21.32
C ASP A 194 11.32 -12.01 -21.27
N ARG A 195 11.07 -13.02 -20.42
CA ARG A 195 11.92 -14.23 -20.29
C ARG A 195 12.24 -14.92 -21.61
N THR A 196 11.40 -14.75 -22.61
CA THR A 196 11.62 -15.33 -23.95
C THR A 196 12.66 -14.60 -24.78
N ARG A 197 13.08 -13.39 -24.36
CA ARG A 197 14.07 -12.57 -25.08
C ARG A 197 15.43 -12.47 -24.40
N SER A 198 15.57 -12.86 -23.15
CA SER A 198 16.86 -12.97 -22.49
C SER A 198 17.54 -14.29 -22.88
N ARG A 199 17.93 -14.44 -24.14
CA ARG A 199 18.97 -15.40 -24.47
C ARG A 199 20.26 -14.88 -23.87
N MET A 200 20.76 -15.55 -22.85
CA MET A 200 22.15 -15.41 -22.48
C MET A 200 22.97 -15.72 -23.74
N PRO A 201 23.98 -14.89 -24.08
CA PRO A 201 24.92 -15.29 -25.09
C PRO A 201 25.56 -16.60 -24.63
N SER A 202 25.43 -17.65 -25.42
CA SER A 202 26.17 -18.88 -25.22
C SER A 202 27.63 -18.48 -25.27
N SER A 203 28.35 -18.60 -24.17
CA SER A 203 29.79 -18.55 -24.16
C SER A 203 30.31 -19.69 -25.07
N ALA A 204 30.85 -19.31 -26.19
CA ALA A 204 31.77 -20.15 -26.93
C ALA A 204 33.16 -20.09 -26.32
#